data_3c946812eacb1d9878608c97dfe0c6c7
#
_entry.id   3c946812eacb1d9878608c97dfe0c6c7
#
_cell.length_a   1.000
_cell.length_b   1.000
_cell.length_c   1.000
_cell.angle_alpha   90.00
_cell.angle_beta   90.00
_cell.angle_gamma   90.00
#
_symmetry.space_group_name_H-M   'P 1'
#
loop_
_entity.id
_entity.type
_entity.pdbx_description
1 polymer ?
#
loop_
_entity_poly.entity_id
_entity_poly.type
_entity_poly.pdbx_seq_one_letter_code
_entity_poly.pdbx_strand_id
1 'polypeptide(L)'
;MGGCRDLGDCLHRGGEPQSGGKSVIYLNTVLRITMGFAKHPLDVLREKKFDSLEVADALRLAIIAELDAISLYLQLAKYVDDERVRKVFEDVAREEKAHFGEFLAVLKTYDPGLAAELKAGAEEVRKKTGLEAVDPPAAGGGWIEEVTATAREAASSARRFRKHLAVYQAGPGTAAVAVGGAVVPIRELSVKFSIPYRQVEEVLRSGGKPYFAEVAAAAAKLAAMEDSAVAEVLLNGGKMLKASSWDVPGSAVAEVAKAVAELYRAYAPEPYVLFVSPGRYAKLVAVEERTGVMELTRVRSLVKDVVVVPQLPEDAALVMSTSPAVVDLAVGVDVEATYLGPDEAG
;
A
#
# COMPACT_ATOMS: atom_id res chain seq x y z
N MET A 1 -24.68 25.96 27.68
CA MET A 1 -25.21 24.61 27.48
C MET A 1 -25.86 24.54 26.12
N GLY A 2 -25.35 23.83 25.17
CA GLY A 2 -25.89 23.69 23.82
C GLY A 2 -24.95 22.82 23.00
N GLY A 3 -25.12 21.50 23.13
CA GLY A 3 -24.32 20.55 22.38
C GLY A 3 -24.76 20.52 20.91
N CYS A 4 -23.80 20.56 20.02
CA CYS A 4 -23.98 20.24 18.61
C CYS A 4 -24.23 18.71 18.50
N ARG A 5 -25.40 18.35 18.04
CA ARG A 5 -25.71 17.03 17.50
C ARG A 5 -25.56 17.15 15.99
N ASP A 6 -24.90 16.16 15.43
CA ASP A 6 -24.65 15.90 14.02
C ASP A 6 -23.37 16.47 13.42
N LEU A 7 -22.49 15.52 13.06
CA LEU A 7 -21.23 15.69 12.34
C LEU A 7 -21.39 16.12 10.86
N GLY A 8 -22.62 16.39 10.42
CA GLY A 8 -22.93 16.79 9.04
C GLY A 8 -22.88 18.29 8.76
N ASP A 9 -22.96 19.13 9.77
CA ASP A 9 -23.20 20.58 9.57
C ASP A 9 -21.96 21.48 9.67
N CYS A 10 -20.77 20.92 9.88
CA CYS A 10 -19.54 21.72 10.01
C CYS A 10 -18.72 21.87 8.72
N LEU A 11 -19.20 21.36 7.58
CA LEU A 11 -18.43 21.38 6.32
C LEU A 11 -18.81 22.53 5.35
N HIS A 12 -19.72 23.46 5.75
CA HIS A 12 -20.09 24.59 4.94
C HIS A 12 -19.88 25.92 5.65
N ARG A 13 -18.65 26.25 5.97
CA ARG A 13 -18.22 27.66 6.09
C ARG A 13 -16.95 27.85 5.30
N GLY A 14 -17.09 28.47 4.12
CA GLY A 14 -16.01 28.88 3.27
C GLY A 14 -15.07 29.84 4.02
N GLY A 15 -13.90 29.31 4.36
CA GLY A 15 -12.73 30.12 4.63
C GLY A 15 -11.87 30.08 3.37
N GLU A 16 -11.46 31.22 2.88
CA GLU A 16 -10.49 31.33 1.79
C GLU A 16 -9.25 30.49 2.09
N PRO A 17 -8.73 29.71 1.14
CA PRO A 17 -7.53 28.93 1.37
C PRO A 17 -6.35 29.90 1.53
N GLN A 18 -5.79 29.96 2.72
CA GLN A 18 -4.49 30.59 2.95
C GLN A 18 -3.44 29.86 2.11
N SER A 19 -2.77 30.63 1.27
CA SER A 19 -1.68 30.21 0.39
C SER A 19 -0.56 29.53 1.19
N GLY A 20 -0.23 28.27 0.89
CA GLY A 20 0.98 27.62 1.37
C GLY A 20 0.85 26.20 1.89
N GLY A 21 -0.31 25.57 1.77
CA GLY A 21 -0.46 24.15 2.18
C GLY A 21 0.01 23.18 1.09
N LYS A 22 0.92 22.29 1.41
CA LYS A 22 1.24 21.13 0.58
C LYS A 22 -0.02 20.26 0.46
N SER A 23 -0.42 19.93 -0.76
CA SER A 23 -1.42 18.88 -0.98
C SER A 23 -0.70 17.54 -0.97
N VAL A 24 -1.02 16.69 0.00
CA VAL A 24 -0.37 15.39 0.18
C VAL A 24 -1.41 14.30 0.06
N ILE A 25 -1.11 13.26 -0.69
CA ILE A 25 -1.96 12.11 -0.94
C ILE A 25 -1.35 10.88 -0.29
N TYR A 26 -2.19 10.11 0.40
CA TYR A 26 -1.76 9.00 1.22
C TYR A 26 -2.37 7.70 0.73
N LEU A 27 -1.53 6.75 0.37
CA LEU A 27 -1.92 5.42 -0.05
C LEU A 27 -1.13 4.39 0.74
N ASN A 28 -1.82 3.51 1.43
CA ASN A 28 -1.21 2.39 2.12
C ASN A 28 -1.75 1.08 1.57
N THR A 29 -0.86 0.15 1.36
CA THR A 29 -1.21 -1.24 1.12
C THR A 29 -0.90 -2.02 2.38
N VAL A 30 -1.94 -2.33 3.16
CA VAL A 30 -1.92 -3.30 4.28
C VAL A 30 -1.20 -2.86 5.55
N LEU A 31 -1.79 -2.84 6.69
CA LEU A 31 -2.15 -3.90 7.58
C LEU A 31 -2.40 -3.47 9.01
N ARG A 32 -3.22 -4.08 9.56
CA ARG A 32 -3.69 -4.61 10.82
C ARG A 32 -2.79 -4.40 12.03
N ILE A 33 -3.36 -3.80 13.05
CA ILE A 33 -2.85 -3.80 14.41
C ILE A 33 -3.78 -4.64 15.28
N THR A 34 -3.23 -5.61 15.96
CA THR A 34 -3.85 -6.26 17.10
C THR A 34 -3.12 -5.86 18.36
N MET A 35 -3.82 -5.31 19.33
CA MET A 35 -3.30 -5.14 20.67
C MET A 35 -3.86 -6.24 21.55
N GLY A 36 -3.02 -7.14 21.99
CA GLY A 36 -3.32 -8.08 23.05
C GLY A 36 -2.87 -7.52 24.39
N PHE A 37 -3.77 -7.49 25.37
CA PHE A 37 -3.40 -7.19 26.74
C PHE A 37 -3.29 -8.50 27.52
N ALA A 38 -2.11 -9.08 27.58
CA ALA A 38 -1.80 -10.05 28.61
C ALA A 38 -1.09 -9.32 29.76
N LYS A 39 -1.58 -9.44 30.97
CA LYS A 39 -0.78 -9.10 32.17
C LYS A 39 0.42 -10.01 32.16
N HIS A 40 1.58 -9.42 31.95
CA HIS A 40 2.81 -10.16 31.86
C HIS A 40 3.28 -10.58 33.27
N PRO A 41 3.79 -11.82 33.47
CA PRO A 41 4.31 -12.27 34.75
C PRO A 41 5.56 -11.56 35.24
N LEU A 42 6.15 -10.68 34.39
CA LEU A 42 7.24 -9.79 34.74
C LEU A 42 6.73 -8.41 35.21
N ASP A 43 5.73 -8.38 36.08
CA ASP A 43 5.30 -7.17 36.76
C ASP A 43 6.33 -6.81 37.88
N VAL A 44 7.58 -6.74 37.48
CA VAL A 44 8.68 -6.35 38.33
C VAL A 44 8.98 -4.88 38.05
N LEU A 45 8.81 -4.05 39.09
CA LEU A 45 9.31 -2.67 39.08
C LEU A 45 10.81 -2.69 38.75
N ARG A 46 11.17 -2.27 37.53
CA ARG A 46 12.55 -2.20 37.09
C ARG A 46 13.03 -0.77 37.03
N GLU A 47 14.14 -0.51 37.65
CA GLU A 47 14.83 0.78 37.60
C GLU A 47 15.70 0.94 36.35
N LYS A 48 16.00 -0.16 35.65
CA LYS A 48 16.87 -0.20 34.45
C LYS A 48 16.19 -0.86 33.26
N LYS A 49 16.59 -0.43 32.07
CA LYS A 49 16.22 -1.13 30.80
C LYS A 49 16.87 -2.52 30.81
N PHE A 50 16.25 -3.44 30.06
CA PHE A 50 16.79 -4.79 29.83
C PHE A 50 18.15 -4.73 29.13
N ASP A 51 19.08 -5.56 29.55
CA ASP A 51 20.27 -5.90 28.76
C ASP A 51 19.93 -6.94 27.66
N SER A 52 20.91 -7.27 26.84
CA SER A 52 20.69 -8.19 25.70
C SER A 52 20.24 -9.59 26.11
N LEU A 53 20.74 -10.11 27.24
CA LEU A 53 20.35 -11.42 27.75
C LEU A 53 18.91 -11.38 28.30
N GLU A 54 18.58 -10.36 29.05
CA GLU A 54 17.23 -10.13 29.58
C GLU A 54 16.20 -9.90 28.48
N VAL A 55 16.59 -9.26 27.35
CA VAL A 55 15.75 -9.16 26.15
C VAL A 55 15.48 -10.52 25.53
N ALA A 56 16.50 -11.39 25.43
CA ALA A 56 16.31 -12.76 24.94
C ALA A 56 15.37 -13.57 25.86
N ASP A 57 15.49 -13.41 27.19
CA ASP A 57 14.60 -14.06 28.14
C ASP A 57 13.15 -13.54 28.03
N ALA A 58 12.98 -12.22 27.89
CA ALA A 58 11.66 -11.61 27.68
C ALA A 58 10.99 -12.12 26.39
N LEU A 59 11.76 -12.26 25.29
CA LEU A 59 11.27 -12.82 24.04
C LEU A 59 10.87 -14.30 24.16
N ARG A 60 11.62 -15.11 24.91
CA ARG A 60 11.24 -16.50 25.21
C ARG A 60 9.95 -16.58 26.00
N LEU A 61 9.74 -15.71 26.98
CA LEU A 61 8.49 -15.62 27.74
C LEU A 61 7.32 -15.17 26.88
N ALA A 62 7.52 -14.21 25.98
CA ALA A 62 6.50 -13.80 25.01
C ALA A 62 6.11 -14.98 24.09
N ILE A 63 7.07 -15.73 23.56
CA ILE A 63 6.83 -16.94 22.76
C ILE A 63 5.99 -17.97 23.54
N ILE A 64 6.28 -18.20 24.81
CA ILE A 64 5.51 -19.12 25.66
C ILE A 64 4.06 -18.62 25.80
N ALA A 65 3.87 -17.32 26.01
CA ALA A 65 2.54 -16.75 26.13
C ALA A 65 1.71 -16.90 24.84
N GLU A 66 2.30 -16.71 23.66
CA GLU A 66 1.63 -16.91 22.38
C GLU A 66 1.23 -18.39 22.17
N LEU A 67 2.13 -19.32 22.50
CA LEU A 67 1.83 -20.75 22.40
C LEU A 67 0.69 -21.19 23.34
N ASP A 68 0.63 -20.61 24.54
CA ASP A 68 -0.44 -20.85 25.50
C ASP A 68 -1.77 -20.26 25.01
N ALA A 69 -1.74 -19.04 24.49
CA ALA A 69 -2.90 -18.35 23.90
C ALA A 69 -3.46 -19.15 22.70
N ILE A 70 -2.62 -19.62 21.80
CA ILE A 70 -3.03 -20.49 20.69
C ILE A 70 -3.76 -21.73 21.22
N SER A 71 -3.17 -22.40 22.20
CA SER A 71 -3.77 -23.61 22.81
C SER A 71 -5.11 -23.31 23.45
N LEU A 72 -5.22 -22.19 24.18
CA LEU A 72 -6.47 -21.76 24.84
C LEU A 72 -7.57 -21.50 23.82
N TYR A 73 -7.31 -20.69 22.79
CA TYR A 73 -8.33 -20.32 21.80
C TYR A 73 -8.79 -21.50 20.97
N LEU A 74 -7.89 -22.42 20.57
CA LEU A 74 -8.26 -23.63 19.86
C LEU A 74 -9.11 -24.58 20.73
N GLN A 75 -8.84 -24.65 22.04
CA GLN A 75 -9.68 -25.42 22.97
C GLN A 75 -11.05 -24.76 23.11
N LEU A 76 -11.14 -23.45 23.29
CA LEU A 76 -12.40 -22.72 23.38
C LEU A 76 -13.22 -22.89 22.09
N ALA A 77 -12.61 -22.76 20.93
CA ALA A 77 -13.25 -22.96 19.64
C ALA A 77 -13.92 -24.34 19.53
N LYS A 78 -13.29 -25.39 20.09
CA LYS A 78 -13.79 -26.76 20.05
C LYS A 78 -15.07 -26.95 20.87
N TYR A 79 -15.27 -26.16 21.94
CA TYR A 79 -16.38 -26.34 22.90
C TYR A 79 -17.47 -25.25 22.78
N VAL A 80 -17.38 -24.36 21.79
CA VAL A 80 -18.40 -23.33 21.54
C VAL A 80 -19.33 -23.77 20.41
N ASP A 81 -20.65 -23.80 20.67
CA ASP A 81 -21.65 -24.14 19.67
C ASP A 81 -21.95 -23.01 18.68
N ASP A 82 -21.84 -21.73 19.09
CA ASP A 82 -22.06 -20.61 18.19
C ASP A 82 -20.90 -20.51 17.19
N GLU A 83 -21.21 -20.79 15.92
CA GLU A 83 -20.23 -20.79 14.82
C GLU A 83 -19.53 -19.44 14.64
N ARG A 84 -20.20 -18.34 14.93
CA ARG A 84 -19.61 -16.98 14.82
C ARG A 84 -18.53 -16.79 15.87
N VAL A 85 -18.79 -17.23 17.11
CA VAL A 85 -17.84 -17.19 18.22
C VAL A 85 -16.66 -18.12 17.94
N ARG A 86 -16.95 -19.35 17.46
CA ARG A 86 -15.90 -20.30 17.07
C ARG A 86 -14.95 -19.72 16.04
N LYS A 87 -15.48 -19.11 14.96
CA LYS A 87 -14.65 -18.47 13.94
C LYS A 87 -13.76 -17.35 14.49
N VAL A 88 -14.24 -16.60 15.47
CA VAL A 88 -13.42 -15.58 16.13
C VAL A 88 -12.26 -16.20 16.89
N PHE A 89 -12.50 -17.28 17.67
CA PHE A 89 -11.43 -17.96 18.38
C PHE A 89 -10.41 -18.60 17.45
N GLU A 90 -10.84 -19.21 16.34
CA GLU A 90 -9.96 -19.77 15.32
C GLU A 90 -9.12 -18.69 14.63
N ASP A 91 -9.72 -17.54 14.36
CA ASP A 91 -9.04 -16.39 13.75
C ASP A 91 -7.98 -15.82 14.68
N VAL A 92 -8.32 -15.58 15.95
CA VAL A 92 -7.36 -15.09 16.95
C VAL A 92 -6.22 -16.09 17.14
N ALA A 93 -6.53 -17.41 17.25
CA ALA A 93 -5.48 -18.42 17.35
C ALA A 93 -4.52 -18.44 16.15
N ARG A 94 -4.99 -18.08 14.96
CA ARG A 94 -4.15 -17.93 13.77
C ARG A 94 -3.25 -16.70 13.87
N GLU A 95 -3.76 -15.62 14.44
CA GLU A 95 -2.99 -14.40 14.68
C GLU A 95 -1.84 -14.61 15.66
N GLU A 96 -2.10 -15.32 16.77
CA GLU A 96 -1.06 -15.64 17.76
C GLU A 96 0.08 -16.49 17.16
N LYS A 97 -0.20 -17.32 16.15
CA LYS A 97 0.86 -18.03 15.41
C LYS A 97 1.78 -17.08 14.66
N ALA A 98 1.26 -15.97 14.14
CA ALA A 98 2.09 -14.95 13.50
C ALA A 98 2.96 -14.22 14.54
N HIS A 99 2.39 -13.82 15.68
CA HIS A 99 3.12 -13.19 16.77
C HIS A 99 4.23 -14.10 17.31
N PHE A 100 3.96 -15.39 17.50
CA PHE A 100 5.00 -16.39 17.82
C PHE A 100 6.17 -16.32 16.81
N GLY A 101 5.88 -16.28 15.51
CA GLY A 101 6.88 -16.17 14.46
C GLY A 101 7.70 -14.88 14.54
N GLU A 102 7.06 -13.75 14.83
CA GLU A 102 7.69 -12.44 15.00
C GLU A 102 8.69 -12.45 16.17
N PHE A 103 8.25 -12.90 17.34
CA PHE A 103 9.13 -13.00 18.51
C PHE A 103 10.28 -13.98 18.29
N LEU A 104 10.03 -15.10 17.62
CA LEU A 104 11.08 -16.07 17.28
C LEU A 104 12.10 -15.49 16.30
N ALA A 105 11.67 -14.70 15.33
CA ALA A 105 12.57 -14.04 14.38
C ALA A 105 13.51 -13.07 15.10
N VAL A 106 12.97 -12.24 16.00
CA VAL A 106 13.76 -11.30 16.79
C VAL A 106 14.67 -12.07 17.77
N LEU A 107 14.17 -13.11 18.45
CA LEU A 107 14.96 -13.91 19.38
C LEU A 107 16.22 -14.50 18.73
N LYS A 108 16.13 -14.94 17.47
CA LYS A 108 17.31 -15.45 16.73
C LYS A 108 18.42 -14.41 16.57
N THR A 109 18.12 -13.11 16.67
CA THR A 109 19.16 -12.07 16.63
C THR A 109 19.83 -11.86 18.00
N TYR A 110 19.16 -12.18 19.08
CA TYR A 110 19.68 -12.10 20.47
C TYR A 110 20.30 -13.41 20.94
N ASP A 111 19.97 -14.54 20.28
CA ASP A 111 20.50 -15.88 20.55
C ASP A 111 21.02 -16.49 19.23
N PRO A 112 22.25 -16.18 18.80
CA PRO A 112 22.79 -16.60 17.51
C PRO A 112 22.90 -18.12 17.33
N GLY A 113 22.97 -18.90 18.42
CA GLY A 113 23.00 -20.36 18.38
C GLY A 113 21.64 -20.98 18.09
N LEU A 114 20.55 -20.30 18.43
CA LEU A 114 19.19 -20.87 18.37
C LEU A 114 18.80 -21.36 16.98
N ALA A 115 19.15 -20.64 15.93
CA ALA A 115 18.79 -21.02 14.56
C ALA A 115 19.47 -22.35 14.12
N ALA A 116 20.71 -22.56 14.55
CA ALA A 116 21.46 -23.80 14.27
C ALA A 116 20.86 -24.98 15.04
N GLU A 117 20.52 -24.78 16.32
CA GLU A 117 19.94 -25.81 17.17
C GLU A 117 18.52 -26.19 16.75
N LEU A 118 17.71 -25.25 16.30
CA LEU A 118 16.38 -25.56 15.73
C LEU A 118 16.51 -26.45 14.49
N LYS A 119 17.48 -26.18 13.62
CA LYS A 119 17.75 -27.01 12.45
C LYS A 119 18.26 -28.41 12.84
N ALA A 120 19.15 -28.48 13.82
CA ALA A 120 19.66 -29.76 14.33
C ALA A 120 18.55 -30.60 14.95
N GLY A 121 17.65 -29.99 15.72
CA GLY A 121 16.47 -30.66 16.30
C GLY A 121 15.53 -31.22 15.22
N ALA A 122 15.24 -30.45 14.17
CA ALA A 122 14.43 -30.92 13.05
C ALA A 122 15.08 -32.14 12.36
N GLU A 123 16.39 -32.10 12.13
CA GLU A 123 17.13 -33.24 11.53
C GLU A 123 17.14 -34.50 12.44
N GLU A 124 17.20 -34.34 13.75
CA GLU A 124 17.06 -35.45 14.68
C GLU A 124 15.67 -36.08 14.63
N VAL A 125 14.62 -35.28 14.55
CA VAL A 125 13.25 -35.80 14.40
C VAL A 125 13.13 -36.60 13.11
N ARG A 126 13.67 -36.08 12.00
CA ARG A 126 13.71 -36.78 10.72
C ARG A 126 14.40 -38.15 10.83
N LYS A 127 15.56 -38.19 11.47
CA LYS A 127 16.31 -39.44 11.67
C LYS A 127 15.57 -40.45 12.55
N LYS A 128 14.90 -40.01 13.59
CA LYS A 128 14.22 -40.87 14.57
C LYS A 128 12.87 -41.38 14.10
N THR A 129 12.11 -40.58 13.33
CA THR A 129 10.73 -40.87 13.02
C THR A 129 10.41 -41.01 11.53
N GLY A 130 11.35 -40.66 10.65
CA GLY A 130 11.11 -40.57 9.22
C GLY A 130 10.21 -39.39 8.82
N LEU A 131 9.72 -38.62 9.78
CA LEU A 131 8.98 -37.39 9.49
C LEU A 131 9.97 -36.38 8.91
N GLU A 132 9.72 -35.91 7.73
CA GLU A 132 10.35 -34.70 7.24
C GLU A 132 9.72 -33.53 8.02
N ALA A 133 10.24 -33.29 9.22
CA ALA A 133 10.01 -32.05 9.94
C ALA A 133 10.82 -30.94 9.24
N VAL A 134 10.56 -30.77 7.98
CA VAL A 134 10.86 -29.52 7.32
C VAL A 134 9.84 -28.57 7.92
N ASP A 135 10.31 -27.45 8.50
CA ASP A 135 9.47 -26.25 8.46
C ASP A 135 8.91 -26.24 7.05
N PRO A 136 7.59 -26.39 6.83
CA PRO A 136 7.06 -26.24 5.50
C PRO A 136 7.69 -24.95 4.99
N PRO A 137 8.36 -24.95 3.80
CA PRO A 137 9.01 -23.75 3.28
C PRO A 137 8.01 -22.66 3.55
N ALA A 138 8.39 -21.74 4.43
CA ALA A 138 7.46 -20.90 5.19
C ALA A 138 6.32 -20.61 4.28
N ALA A 139 5.05 -21.04 4.62
CA ALA A 139 3.99 -21.04 3.63
C ALA A 139 4.00 -19.64 3.02
N GLY A 140 4.75 -19.47 1.98
CA GLY A 140 5.27 -18.21 1.51
C GLY A 140 6.76 -18.08 1.36
N GLY A 141 7.62 -18.92 1.90
CA GLY A 141 9.08 -18.81 1.77
C GLY A 141 9.50 -18.90 0.30
N GLY A 142 10.06 -17.84 -0.22
CA GLY A 142 10.54 -17.73 -1.60
C GLY A 142 9.45 -17.36 -2.62
N TRP A 143 8.35 -18.10 -2.75
CA TRP A 143 7.34 -17.79 -3.77
C TRP A 143 6.49 -16.56 -3.45
N ILE A 144 6.17 -16.27 -2.17
CA ILE A 144 5.48 -15.03 -1.80
C ILE A 144 6.39 -13.81 -2.03
N GLU A 145 7.67 -13.94 -1.78
CA GLU A 145 8.66 -12.92 -2.10
C GLU A 145 8.69 -12.66 -3.61
N GLU A 146 8.69 -13.72 -4.42
CA GLU A 146 8.61 -13.61 -5.89
C GLU A 146 7.27 -13.05 -6.35
N VAL A 147 6.15 -13.45 -5.75
CA VAL A 147 4.83 -12.85 -5.98
C VAL A 147 4.86 -11.36 -5.64
N THR A 148 5.43 -11.00 -4.48
CA THR A 148 5.55 -9.60 -4.06
C THR A 148 6.44 -8.80 -5.01
N ALA A 149 7.56 -9.36 -5.45
CA ALA A 149 8.45 -8.73 -6.43
C ALA A 149 7.75 -8.52 -7.77
N THR A 150 7.06 -9.55 -8.28
CA THR A 150 6.25 -9.46 -9.51
C THR A 150 5.14 -8.40 -9.38
N ALA A 151 4.46 -8.37 -8.24
CA ALA A 151 3.42 -7.39 -7.98
C ALA A 151 3.97 -5.96 -7.93
N ARG A 152 5.12 -5.74 -7.30
CA ARG A 152 5.79 -4.42 -7.24
C ARG A 152 6.19 -3.94 -8.63
N GLU A 153 6.79 -4.80 -9.44
CA GLU A 153 7.20 -4.48 -10.80
C GLU A 153 5.99 -4.13 -11.68
N ALA A 154 4.95 -4.97 -11.66
CA ALA A 154 3.73 -4.74 -12.42
C ALA A 154 2.99 -3.47 -11.98
N ALA A 155 2.84 -3.24 -10.67
CA ALA A 155 2.24 -2.02 -10.15
C ALA A 155 3.06 -0.78 -10.53
N SER A 156 4.38 -0.83 -10.39
CA SER A 156 5.28 0.27 -10.78
C SER A 156 5.14 0.61 -12.28
N SER A 157 5.00 -0.41 -13.13
CA SER A 157 4.79 -0.21 -14.57
C SER A 157 3.44 0.41 -14.89
N ALA A 158 2.39 0.05 -14.15
CA ALA A 158 1.02 0.48 -14.39
C ALA A 158 0.71 1.88 -13.84
N ARG A 159 1.31 2.28 -12.71
CA ARG A 159 1.10 3.59 -12.05
C ARG A 159 1.36 4.74 -13.00
N ARG A 160 0.53 5.79 -12.92
CA ARG A 160 0.63 6.99 -13.76
C ARG A 160 1.10 8.20 -12.96
N PHE A 161 0.41 8.56 -11.89
CA PHE A 161 0.78 9.74 -11.09
C PHE A 161 2.08 9.56 -10.33
N ARG A 162 2.28 8.43 -9.67
CA ARG A 162 3.43 8.19 -8.78
C ARG A 162 4.79 8.33 -9.47
N LYS A 163 4.86 8.09 -10.78
CA LYS A 163 6.09 8.28 -11.57
C LYS A 163 6.54 9.74 -11.66
N HIS A 164 5.64 10.67 -11.39
CA HIS A 164 5.87 12.11 -11.51
C HIS A 164 5.83 12.82 -10.16
N LEU A 165 5.43 12.15 -9.09
CA LEU A 165 5.32 12.72 -7.75
C LEU A 165 6.50 12.28 -6.89
N ALA A 166 6.96 13.17 -6.02
CA ALA A 166 7.87 12.78 -4.95
C ALA A 166 7.15 11.85 -3.96
N VAL A 167 7.84 10.81 -3.51
CA VAL A 167 7.29 9.85 -2.54
C VAL A 167 7.87 10.14 -1.17
N TYR A 168 7.00 10.40 -0.20
CA TYR A 168 7.33 10.47 1.21
C TYR A 168 7.05 9.12 1.88
N GLN A 169 8.09 8.49 2.41
CA GLN A 169 7.96 7.21 3.12
C GLN A 169 7.49 7.47 4.55
N ALA A 170 6.22 7.21 4.82
CA ALA A 170 5.64 7.40 6.15
C ALA A 170 5.96 6.23 7.10
N GLY A 171 6.34 5.07 6.54
CA GLY A 171 6.67 3.85 7.28
C GLY A 171 5.48 2.97 7.62
N PRO A 172 5.73 1.68 7.92
CA PRO A 172 4.70 0.72 8.30
C PRO A 172 3.93 1.15 9.54
N GLY A 173 2.64 0.86 9.58
CA GLY A 173 1.77 1.18 10.73
C GLY A 173 1.36 2.65 10.86
N THR A 174 1.79 3.53 9.94
CA THR A 174 1.36 4.92 9.94
C THR A 174 -0.09 5.02 9.43
N ALA A 175 -1.02 5.29 10.33
CA ALA A 175 -2.45 5.43 10.00
C ALA A 175 -2.82 6.80 9.41
N ALA A 176 -2.04 7.83 9.71
CA ALA A 176 -2.29 9.19 9.24
C ALA A 176 -1.02 10.04 9.29
N VAL A 177 -1.00 11.13 8.52
CA VAL A 177 0.12 12.08 8.47
C VAL A 177 -0.37 13.49 8.70
N ALA A 178 0.41 14.29 9.42
CA ALA A 178 0.08 15.69 9.68
C ALA A 178 0.54 16.58 8.53
N VAL A 179 -0.37 17.38 7.98
CA VAL A 179 -0.12 18.30 6.88
C VAL A 179 -0.74 19.66 7.21
N GLY A 180 0.07 20.70 7.34
CA GLY A 180 -0.41 22.06 7.57
C GLY A 180 -1.35 22.22 8.77
N GLY A 181 -1.19 21.38 9.81
CA GLY A 181 -2.06 21.39 10.99
C GLY A 181 -3.32 20.50 10.89
N ALA A 182 -3.57 19.90 9.74
CA ALA A 182 -4.60 18.87 9.55
C ALA A 182 -3.99 17.46 9.65
N VAL A 183 -4.81 16.49 10.05
CA VAL A 183 -4.43 15.06 10.05
C VAL A 183 -5.13 14.39 8.88
N VAL A 184 -4.36 13.86 7.94
CA VAL A 184 -4.87 13.18 6.75
C VAL A 184 -4.66 11.67 6.90
N PRO A 185 -5.74 10.86 6.87
CA PRO A 185 -5.61 9.42 7.02
C PRO A 185 -4.98 8.79 5.78
N ILE A 186 -4.16 7.77 5.99
CA ILE A 186 -3.65 6.91 4.93
C ILE A 186 -4.76 5.93 4.53
N ARG A 187 -5.03 5.82 3.22
CA ARG A 187 -6.01 4.87 2.68
C ARG A 187 -5.34 3.54 2.42
N GLU A 188 -5.94 2.47 2.87
CA GLU A 188 -5.56 1.11 2.49
C GLU A 188 -6.21 0.73 1.17
N LEU A 189 -5.42 0.15 0.27
CA LEU A 189 -5.89 -0.39 -1.00
C LEU A 189 -5.53 -1.87 -1.04
N SER A 190 -6.49 -2.74 -1.33
CA SER A 190 -6.26 -4.18 -1.41
C SER A 190 -6.98 -4.81 -2.61
N VAL A 191 -6.36 -5.83 -3.18
CA VAL A 191 -6.94 -6.64 -4.24
C VAL A 191 -6.73 -8.11 -3.90
N LYS A 192 -7.80 -8.89 -3.83
CA LYS A 192 -7.72 -10.35 -3.69
C LYS A 192 -7.54 -10.99 -5.06
N PHE A 193 -6.71 -12.01 -5.11
CA PHE A 193 -6.50 -12.86 -6.28
C PHE A 193 -6.17 -14.28 -5.84
N SER A 194 -6.33 -15.25 -6.72
CA SER A 194 -6.00 -16.66 -6.48
C SER A 194 -4.94 -17.10 -7.49
N ILE A 195 -3.99 -17.90 -7.03
CA ILE A 195 -3.00 -18.56 -7.89
C ILE A 195 -3.28 -20.06 -7.79
N PRO A 196 -3.43 -20.79 -8.91
CA PRO A 196 -3.59 -22.23 -8.88
C PRO A 196 -2.40 -22.90 -8.20
N TYR A 197 -2.66 -23.79 -7.23
CA TYR A 197 -1.61 -24.48 -6.47
C TYR A 197 -0.58 -25.18 -7.37
N ARG A 198 -1.03 -25.72 -8.49
CA ARG A 198 -0.16 -26.36 -9.50
C ARG A 198 0.92 -25.41 -10.04
N GLN A 199 0.63 -24.13 -10.18
CA GLN A 199 1.63 -23.13 -10.63
C GLN A 199 2.66 -22.87 -9.54
N VAL A 200 2.22 -22.83 -8.28
CA VAL A 200 3.12 -22.67 -7.13
C VAL A 200 4.07 -23.88 -7.01
N GLU A 201 3.54 -25.11 -7.14
CA GLU A 201 4.35 -26.34 -7.13
C GLU A 201 5.39 -26.37 -8.27
N GLU A 202 4.99 -25.94 -9.46
CA GLU A 202 5.89 -25.93 -10.62
C GLU A 202 7.08 -24.99 -10.38
N VAL A 203 6.83 -23.83 -9.80
CA VAL A 203 7.86 -22.85 -9.42
C VAL A 203 8.80 -23.43 -8.36
N LEU A 204 8.24 -24.00 -7.29
CA LEU A 204 9.02 -24.59 -6.21
C LEU A 204 9.91 -25.75 -6.71
N ARG A 205 9.43 -26.51 -7.71
CA ARG A 205 10.17 -27.64 -8.28
C ARG A 205 11.23 -27.23 -9.29
N SER A 206 10.94 -26.23 -10.13
CA SER A 206 11.83 -25.82 -11.22
C SER A 206 12.94 -24.88 -10.79
N GLY A 207 12.79 -24.19 -9.64
CA GLY A 207 13.69 -23.12 -9.21
C GLY A 207 13.70 -21.92 -10.16
N GLY A 208 12.76 -21.89 -11.11
CA GLY A 208 12.61 -20.83 -12.10
C GLY A 208 11.91 -19.59 -11.53
N LYS A 209 12.04 -18.45 -12.22
CA LYS A 209 11.25 -17.27 -11.89
C LYS A 209 9.82 -17.48 -12.37
N PRO A 210 8.84 -17.46 -11.47
CA PRO A 210 7.46 -17.61 -11.88
C PRO A 210 6.95 -16.34 -12.55
N TYR A 211 6.26 -16.50 -13.67
CA TYR A 211 5.40 -15.43 -14.17
C TYR A 211 3.95 -15.76 -13.78
N PHE A 212 3.43 -15.02 -12.84
CA PHE A 212 2.03 -15.13 -12.44
C PHE A 212 1.21 -14.04 -13.12
N ALA A 213 0.48 -14.39 -14.16
CA ALA A 213 -0.40 -13.45 -14.88
C ALA A 213 -1.46 -12.84 -13.94
N GLU A 214 -1.97 -13.64 -13.02
CA GLU A 214 -2.96 -13.24 -12.01
C GLU A 214 -2.40 -12.17 -11.08
N VAL A 215 -1.13 -12.31 -10.66
CA VAL A 215 -0.42 -11.33 -9.83
C VAL A 215 -0.26 -10.01 -10.58
N ALA A 216 0.19 -10.08 -11.83
CA ALA A 216 0.37 -8.88 -12.65
C ALA A 216 -0.96 -8.15 -12.89
N ALA A 217 -2.04 -8.88 -13.15
CA ALA A 217 -3.38 -8.32 -13.31
C ALA A 217 -3.90 -7.69 -12.01
N ALA A 218 -3.72 -8.35 -10.86
CA ALA A 218 -4.11 -7.82 -9.56
C ALA A 218 -3.31 -6.55 -9.21
N ALA A 219 -2.00 -6.56 -9.47
CA ALA A 219 -1.13 -5.42 -9.25
C ALA A 219 -1.46 -4.22 -10.16
N ALA A 220 -1.81 -4.47 -11.42
CA ALA A 220 -2.29 -3.42 -12.32
C ALA A 220 -3.61 -2.82 -11.85
N LYS A 221 -4.53 -3.65 -11.32
CA LYS A 221 -5.78 -3.18 -10.70
C LYS A 221 -5.50 -2.34 -9.45
N LEU A 222 -4.56 -2.77 -8.60
CA LEU A 222 -4.15 -2.02 -7.42
C LEU A 222 -3.57 -0.66 -7.82
N ALA A 223 -2.71 -0.60 -8.84
CA ALA A 223 -2.17 0.64 -9.38
C ALA A 223 -3.27 1.57 -9.95
N ALA A 224 -4.28 1.01 -10.60
CA ALA A 224 -5.43 1.78 -11.08
C ALA A 224 -6.27 2.35 -9.92
N MET A 225 -6.43 1.62 -8.82
CA MET A 225 -7.08 2.12 -7.60
C MET A 225 -6.26 3.25 -6.96
N GLU A 226 -4.93 3.13 -6.93
CA GLU A 226 -4.01 4.18 -6.48
C GLU A 226 -4.20 5.45 -7.33
N ASP A 227 -4.11 5.32 -8.66
CA ASP A 227 -4.29 6.45 -9.58
C ASP A 227 -5.69 7.08 -9.45
N SER A 228 -6.75 6.28 -9.20
CA SER A 228 -8.10 6.82 -8.94
C SER A 228 -8.17 7.65 -7.67
N ALA A 229 -7.57 7.16 -6.58
CA ALA A 229 -7.54 7.88 -5.31
C ALA A 229 -6.75 9.19 -5.41
N VAL A 230 -5.61 9.15 -6.14
CA VAL A 230 -4.80 10.34 -6.44
C VAL A 230 -5.61 11.35 -7.27
N ALA A 231 -6.25 10.88 -8.36
CA ALA A 231 -7.07 11.73 -9.23
C ALA A 231 -8.20 12.41 -8.45
N GLU A 232 -8.90 11.66 -7.58
CA GLU A 232 -9.98 12.20 -6.73
C GLU A 232 -9.50 13.39 -5.89
N VAL A 233 -8.38 13.24 -5.21
CA VAL A 233 -7.84 14.30 -4.33
C VAL A 233 -7.37 15.50 -5.16
N LEU A 234 -6.67 15.27 -6.27
CA LEU A 234 -6.16 16.35 -7.12
C LEU A 234 -7.27 17.15 -7.80
N LEU A 235 -8.31 16.48 -8.26
CA LEU A 235 -9.46 17.14 -8.88
C LEU A 235 -10.27 17.95 -7.88
N ASN A 236 -10.45 17.46 -6.65
CA ASN A 236 -11.19 18.15 -5.59
C ASN A 236 -10.40 19.31 -4.95
N GLY A 237 -9.06 19.18 -4.91
CA GLY A 237 -8.19 20.20 -4.30
C GLY A 237 -7.67 21.26 -5.27
N GLY A 238 -7.85 21.07 -6.58
CA GLY A 238 -7.32 21.94 -7.62
C GLY A 238 -8.23 23.13 -7.96
N LYS A 239 -7.61 24.19 -8.51
CA LYS A 239 -8.38 25.30 -9.10
C LYS A 239 -9.01 24.85 -10.41
N MET A 240 -10.34 24.87 -10.48
CA MET A 240 -11.06 24.54 -11.72
C MET A 240 -10.98 25.67 -12.74
N LEU A 241 -10.57 25.33 -13.96
CA LEU A 241 -10.64 26.19 -15.13
C LEU A 241 -11.68 25.63 -16.11
N LYS A 242 -12.49 26.51 -16.70
CA LYS A 242 -13.42 26.08 -17.74
C LYS A 242 -12.62 25.76 -19.01
N ALA A 243 -12.76 24.54 -19.51
CA ALA A 243 -12.13 24.04 -20.73
C ALA A 243 -13.15 23.80 -21.83
N SER A 244 -12.72 23.92 -23.09
CA SER A 244 -13.50 23.50 -24.25
C SER A 244 -13.32 21.99 -24.50
N SER A 245 -14.00 21.48 -25.51
CA SER A 245 -13.88 20.07 -25.93
C SER A 245 -12.52 19.70 -26.57
N TRP A 246 -11.71 20.67 -26.93
CA TRP A 246 -10.46 20.52 -27.69
C TRP A 246 -10.66 20.01 -29.16
N ASP A 247 -11.88 20.21 -29.68
CA ASP A 247 -12.15 19.84 -31.07
C ASP A 247 -11.67 20.93 -32.04
N VAL A 248 -11.45 22.15 -31.53
CA VAL A 248 -10.94 23.26 -32.32
C VAL A 248 -9.42 23.29 -32.26
N PRO A 249 -8.73 23.25 -33.39
CA PRO A 249 -7.28 23.32 -33.44
C PRO A 249 -6.72 24.54 -32.68
N GLY A 250 -5.71 24.32 -31.87
CA GLY A 250 -5.07 25.34 -31.04
C GLY A 250 -5.75 25.57 -29.67
N SER A 251 -6.96 25.07 -29.45
CA SER A 251 -7.68 25.25 -28.19
C SER A 251 -6.98 24.59 -27.02
N ALA A 252 -6.50 23.36 -27.20
CA ALA A 252 -5.76 22.62 -26.17
C ALA A 252 -4.49 23.35 -25.73
N VAL A 253 -3.70 23.83 -26.69
CA VAL A 253 -2.48 24.58 -26.42
C VAL A 253 -2.78 25.86 -25.66
N ALA A 254 -3.79 26.63 -26.10
CA ALA A 254 -4.17 27.89 -25.44
C ALA A 254 -4.64 27.67 -23.99
N GLU A 255 -5.41 26.63 -23.74
CA GLU A 255 -5.92 26.30 -22.40
C GLU A 255 -4.84 25.77 -21.47
N VAL A 256 -3.94 24.92 -21.98
CA VAL A 256 -2.77 24.47 -21.20
C VAL A 256 -1.85 25.64 -20.87
N ALA A 257 -1.59 26.55 -21.83
CA ALA A 257 -0.81 27.75 -21.59
C ALA A 257 -1.46 28.65 -20.52
N LYS A 258 -2.78 28.78 -20.55
CA LYS A 258 -3.52 29.50 -19.50
C LYS A 258 -3.38 28.84 -18.14
N ALA A 259 -3.47 27.52 -18.06
CA ALA A 259 -3.31 26.77 -16.82
C ALA A 259 -1.88 26.93 -16.26
N VAL A 260 -0.87 26.84 -17.11
CA VAL A 260 0.55 27.09 -16.74
C VAL A 260 0.73 28.52 -16.23
N ALA A 261 0.11 29.52 -16.87
CA ALA A 261 0.16 30.89 -16.41
C ALA A 261 -0.47 31.07 -15.01
N GLU A 262 -1.53 30.33 -14.69
CA GLU A 262 -2.10 30.33 -13.33
C GLU A 262 -1.13 29.71 -12.30
N LEU A 263 -0.40 28.65 -12.65
CA LEU A 263 0.64 28.09 -11.78
C LEU A 263 1.77 29.10 -11.51
N TYR A 264 2.22 29.83 -12.51
CA TYR A 264 3.19 30.91 -12.32
C TYR A 264 2.65 32.04 -11.41
N ARG A 265 1.39 32.43 -11.58
CA ARG A 265 0.75 33.43 -10.69
C ARG A 265 0.64 32.96 -9.25
N ALA A 266 0.49 31.64 -9.06
CA ALA A 266 0.47 31.01 -7.75
C ALA A 266 1.88 30.75 -7.18
N TYR A 267 2.94 31.16 -7.87
CA TYR A 267 4.33 30.89 -7.50
C TYR A 267 4.63 29.39 -7.34
N ALA A 268 3.90 28.52 -8.04
CA ALA A 268 4.17 27.09 -8.06
C ALA A 268 5.47 26.82 -8.85
N PRO A 269 6.47 26.16 -8.27
CA PRO A 269 7.72 25.89 -8.97
C PRO A 269 7.55 24.81 -10.05
N GLU A 270 8.37 24.87 -11.08
CA GLU A 270 8.50 23.79 -12.06
C GLU A 270 9.10 22.52 -11.41
N PRO A 271 8.95 21.34 -12.03
CA PRO A 271 8.39 21.09 -13.36
C PRO A 271 6.85 20.98 -13.36
N TYR A 272 6.24 21.40 -14.48
CA TYR A 272 4.81 21.20 -14.71
C TYR A 272 4.58 19.95 -15.56
N VAL A 273 3.53 19.19 -15.24
CA VAL A 273 3.10 17.99 -15.96
C VAL A 273 1.62 18.10 -16.27
N LEU A 274 1.25 17.69 -17.48
CA LEU A 274 -0.14 17.59 -17.91
C LEU A 274 -0.59 16.14 -17.84
N PHE A 275 -1.57 15.86 -16.99
CA PHE A 275 -2.27 14.59 -16.93
C PHE A 275 -3.60 14.70 -17.67
N VAL A 276 -3.87 13.77 -18.59
CA VAL A 276 -5.06 13.81 -19.46
C VAL A 276 -5.79 12.48 -19.46
N SER A 277 -7.11 12.53 -19.66
CA SER A 277 -7.89 11.35 -20.00
C SER A 277 -7.50 10.77 -21.37
N PRO A 278 -7.80 9.49 -21.66
CA PRO A 278 -7.58 8.91 -22.99
C PRO A 278 -8.25 9.70 -24.10
N GLY A 279 -9.48 10.19 -23.89
CA GLY A 279 -10.20 11.00 -24.87
C GLY A 279 -9.52 12.33 -25.16
N ARG A 280 -9.05 13.03 -24.13
CA ARG A 280 -8.27 14.26 -24.32
C ARG A 280 -6.93 14.00 -25.02
N TYR A 281 -6.25 12.90 -24.68
CA TYR A 281 -5.02 12.52 -25.35
C TYR A 281 -5.21 12.25 -26.84
N ALA A 282 -6.30 11.55 -27.21
CA ALA A 282 -6.61 11.29 -28.62
C ALA A 282 -6.74 12.59 -29.44
N LYS A 283 -7.28 13.65 -28.85
CA LYS A 283 -7.38 14.97 -29.48
C LYS A 283 -6.01 15.66 -29.64
N LEU A 284 -5.10 15.48 -28.68
CA LEU A 284 -3.74 16.04 -28.76
C LEU A 284 -2.88 15.39 -29.85
N VAL A 285 -3.08 14.11 -30.13
CA VAL A 285 -2.33 13.39 -31.18
C VAL A 285 -2.94 13.51 -32.57
N ALA A 286 -4.15 14.05 -32.68
CA ALA A 286 -4.75 14.36 -33.97
C ALA A 286 -3.87 15.36 -34.76
N VAL A 287 -3.63 15.05 -36.01
CA VAL A 287 -2.86 15.93 -36.90
C VAL A 287 -3.78 17.01 -37.45
N GLU A 288 -3.40 18.27 -37.29
CA GLU A 288 -4.09 19.38 -37.92
C GLU A 288 -3.78 19.41 -39.42
N GLU A 289 -4.79 19.26 -40.27
CA GLU A 289 -4.64 19.18 -41.72
C GLU A 289 -3.95 20.42 -42.34
N ARG A 290 -4.13 21.60 -41.74
CA ARG A 290 -3.54 22.85 -42.22
C ARG A 290 -2.05 23.00 -41.94
N THR A 291 -1.58 22.51 -40.81
CA THR A 291 -0.20 22.69 -40.34
C THR A 291 0.63 21.42 -40.42
N GLY A 292 -0.01 20.24 -40.52
CA GLY A 292 0.66 18.95 -40.45
C GLY A 292 1.26 18.63 -39.10
N VAL A 293 0.96 19.41 -38.04
CA VAL A 293 1.57 19.30 -36.72
C VAL A 293 0.52 18.85 -35.69
N MET A 294 0.88 17.88 -34.86
CA MET A 294 0.05 17.47 -33.72
C MET A 294 0.07 18.54 -32.61
N GLU A 295 -1.07 18.81 -32.00
CA GLU A 295 -1.11 19.71 -30.83
C GLU A 295 -0.24 19.21 -29.67
N LEU A 296 -0.07 17.92 -29.52
CA LEU A 296 0.81 17.31 -28.53
C LEU A 296 2.23 17.89 -28.58
N THR A 297 2.79 18.10 -29.76
CA THR A 297 4.13 18.67 -29.94
C THR A 297 4.21 20.08 -29.36
N ARG A 298 3.17 20.89 -29.58
CA ARG A 298 3.08 22.27 -29.07
C ARG A 298 2.83 22.30 -27.55
N VAL A 299 1.99 21.41 -27.04
CA VAL A 299 1.73 21.27 -25.60
C VAL A 299 2.99 20.84 -24.86
N ARG A 300 3.79 19.94 -25.42
CA ARG A 300 5.08 19.51 -24.84
C ARG A 300 6.13 20.63 -24.72
N SER A 301 5.95 21.74 -25.40
CA SER A 301 6.81 22.92 -25.17
C SER A 301 6.40 23.75 -23.94
N LEU A 302 5.21 23.51 -23.38
CA LEU A 302 4.67 24.22 -22.22
C LEU A 302 4.83 23.42 -20.92
N VAL A 303 4.94 22.10 -21.01
CA VAL A 303 5.01 21.18 -19.85
C VAL A 303 6.13 20.17 -20.06
N LYS A 304 6.67 19.65 -18.96
CA LYS A 304 7.75 18.67 -18.99
C LYS A 304 7.29 17.33 -19.58
N ASP A 305 6.06 16.94 -19.29
CA ASP A 305 5.50 15.66 -19.79
C ASP A 305 3.99 15.72 -19.94
N VAL A 306 3.46 14.82 -20.78
CA VAL A 306 2.03 14.61 -20.98
C VAL A 306 1.71 13.14 -20.71
N VAL A 307 0.95 12.89 -19.65
CA VAL A 307 0.68 11.57 -19.10
C VAL A 307 -0.79 11.19 -19.28
N VAL A 308 -1.03 10.03 -19.90
CA VAL A 308 -2.38 9.51 -20.03
C VAL A 308 -2.79 8.78 -18.75
N VAL A 309 -3.88 9.21 -18.14
CA VAL A 309 -4.44 8.63 -16.92
C VAL A 309 -5.87 8.17 -17.20
N PRO A 310 -6.10 6.85 -17.39
CA PRO A 310 -7.42 6.31 -17.68
C PRO A 310 -8.45 6.54 -16.56
N GLN A 311 -8.01 6.83 -15.35
CA GLN A 311 -8.84 7.08 -14.18
C GLN A 311 -9.39 8.51 -14.11
N LEU A 312 -8.92 9.41 -14.96
CA LEU A 312 -9.52 10.74 -15.08
C LEU A 312 -10.86 10.68 -15.80
N PRO A 313 -11.82 11.54 -15.44
CA PRO A 313 -13.05 11.72 -16.22
C PRO A 313 -12.74 12.01 -17.68
N GLU A 314 -13.58 11.55 -18.60
CA GLU A 314 -13.32 11.56 -20.05
C GLU A 314 -12.90 12.95 -20.58
N ASP A 315 -13.52 13.99 -20.07
CA ASP A 315 -13.27 15.39 -20.47
C ASP A 315 -12.27 16.12 -19.55
N ALA A 316 -11.60 15.40 -18.62
CA ALA A 316 -10.69 16.04 -17.67
C ALA A 316 -9.27 16.13 -18.21
N ALA A 317 -8.62 17.22 -17.85
CA ALA A 317 -7.18 17.44 -17.95
C ALA A 317 -6.70 18.16 -16.69
N LEU A 318 -5.53 17.80 -16.20
CA LEU A 318 -4.94 18.36 -15.00
C LEU A 318 -3.53 18.84 -15.29
N VAL A 319 -3.28 20.14 -15.14
CA VAL A 319 -1.93 20.71 -15.20
C VAL A 319 -1.48 21.01 -13.78
N MET A 320 -0.35 20.46 -13.36
CA MET A 320 0.12 20.66 -11.99
C MET A 320 1.64 20.77 -11.92
N SER A 321 2.13 21.47 -10.90
CA SER A 321 3.53 21.37 -10.47
C SER A 321 3.73 20.01 -9.79
N THR A 322 4.78 19.30 -10.19
CA THR A 322 5.21 18.05 -9.56
C THR A 322 6.41 18.24 -8.63
N SER A 323 6.68 19.48 -8.27
CA SER A 323 7.71 19.80 -7.29
C SER A 323 7.33 19.30 -5.89
N PRO A 324 8.27 18.70 -5.14
CA PRO A 324 8.03 18.29 -3.75
C PRO A 324 7.63 19.44 -2.81
N ALA A 325 7.88 20.70 -3.22
CA ALA A 325 7.43 21.87 -2.48
C ALA A 325 5.91 22.10 -2.58
N VAL A 326 5.26 21.52 -3.59
CA VAL A 326 3.81 21.69 -3.85
C VAL A 326 3.04 20.43 -3.52
N VAL A 327 3.54 19.27 -3.96
CA VAL A 327 2.85 18.00 -3.82
C VAL A 327 3.85 16.87 -3.58
N ASP A 328 3.53 15.99 -2.66
CA ASP A 328 4.18 14.71 -2.47
C ASP A 328 3.13 13.61 -2.21
N LEU A 329 3.53 12.37 -2.41
CA LEU A 329 2.72 11.20 -2.15
C LEU A 329 3.28 10.47 -0.93
N ALA A 330 2.54 10.44 0.17
CA ALA A 330 2.95 9.66 1.33
C ALA A 330 2.52 8.20 1.17
N VAL A 331 3.47 7.32 1.42
CA VAL A 331 3.30 5.86 1.32
C VAL A 331 3.73 5.23 2.63
N GLY A 332 2.83 4.52 3.30
CA GLY A 332 3.14 3.78 4.53
C GLY A 332 3.93 2.52 4.21
N VAL A 333 3.35 1.66 3.41
CA VAL A 333 3.97 0.43 2.87
C VAL A 333 3.71 0.41 1.37
N ASP A 334 4.68 -0.04 0.59
CA ASP A 334 4.47 -0.27 -0.86
C ASP A 334 3.68 -1.57 -1.07
N VAL A 335 3.69 -2.11 -2.27
CA VAL A 335 2.97 -3.35 -2.58
C VAL A 335 3.56 -4.53 -1.80
N GLU A 336 2.71 -5.22 -1.08
CA GLU A 336 3.00 -6.48 -0.39
C GLU A 336 1.95 -7.51 -0.73
N ALA A 337 2.35 -8.78 -0.81
CA ALA A 337 1.46 -9.91 -0.97
C ALA A 337 1.39 -10.69 0.35
N THR A 338 0.17 -11.02 0.77
CA THR A 338 -0.07 -11.83 1.96
C THR A 338 -0.86 -13.07 1.57
N TYR A 339 -0.41 -14.22 2.02
CA TYR A 339 -1.12 -15.48 1.82
C TYR A 339 -2.32 -15.58 2.79
N LEU A 340 -3.51 -15.77 2.25
CA LEU A 340 -4.73 -15.88 3.02
C LEU A 340 -5.18 -17.32 3.29
N GLY A 341 -4.44 -18.31 2.79
CA GLY A 341 -4.81 -19.73 2.83
C GLY A 341 -5.40 -20.23 1.51
N PRO A 342 -5.64 -21.55 1.38
CA PRO A 342 -6.35 -22.11 0.26
C PRO A 342 -7.79 -21.57 0.23
N ASP A 343 -8.33 -21.34 -0.97
CA ASP A 343 -9.76 -21.04 -1.08
C ASP A 343 -10.61 -22.32 -0.99
N GLU A 344 -11.95 -22.16 -0.87
CA GLU A 344 -12.87 -23.28 -0.69
C GLU A 344 -12.92 -24.23 -1.93
N ALA A 345 -12.28 -23.87 -3.00
CA ALA A 345 -12.22 -24.66 -4.25
C ALA A 345 -11.01 -25.63 -4.30
N GLY A 346 -10.13 -25.62 -3.30
CA GLY A 346 -9.01 -26.55 -3.12
C GLY A 346 -7.67 -25.98 -3.48
#